data_5252a95ad9edd16596fdcc60afca758b
#
_entry.id   5252a95ad9edd16596fdcc60afca758b
#
_cell.length_a   1.000
_cell.length_b   1.000
_cell.length_c   1.000
_cell.angle_alpha   90.00
_cell.angle_beta   90.00
_cell.angle_gamma   90.00
#
_symmetry.space_group_name_H-M   'P 1'
#
loop_
_entity.id
_entity.type
_entity.pdbx_description
1 polymer ?
#
loop_
_entity_poly.entity_id
_entity_poly.type
_entity_poly.pdbx_seq_one_letter_code
_entity_poly.pdbx_strand_id
1 'polypeptide(L)'
;VLLLVLVAPALAGCLRVHASLTVSANDLVSGEILAAVKPRNDKDAGPQFDENVPFTQKISVSPYNADGYVGSEASFSNLTFAELPQLANLSRDATGADITLRRAGNLVILEGRVDLTTVTAPDADVQFSITFPGEITSTNGDRVDANTVQWKLKPGAVTTMSAQSRYTDPSTRSFGAAAIWLGLAACLVAGMIGALAWRDRDRSSPRFAGAESPDEEQEKGAPR
;
A
#
# COMPACT_ATOMS: atom_id res chain seq x y z
N VAL A 1 -58.07 33.26 -7.48
CA VAL A 1 -57.22 32.07 -7.27
C VAL A 1 -55.79 32.53 -7.48
N LEU A 2 -55.12 32.87 -6.37
CA LEU A 2 -53.74 33.36 -6.32
C LEU A 2 -52.82 32.13 -6.44
N LEU A 3 -52.27 31.91 -7.62
CA LEU A 3 -51.30 30.85 -7.88
C LEU A 3 -49.95 31.31 -7.25
N LEU A 4 -49.78 30.91 -5.99
CA LEU A 4 -48.48 31.05 -5.31
C LEU A 4 -47.50 30.05 -5.91
N VAL A 5 -46.81 30.44 -6.97
CA VAL A 5 -45.65 29.69 -7.50
C VAL A 5 -44.58 29.75 -6.43
N LEU A 6 -44.53 28.73 -5.61
CA LEU A 6 -43.41 28.48 -4.73
C LEU A 6 -42.17 28.15 -5.60
N VAL A 7 -41.44 29.22 -5.99
CA VAL A 7 -40.12 29.06 -6.57
C VAL A 7 -39.25 28.52 -5.41
N ALA A 8 -39.15 27.21 -5.34
CA ALA A 8 -38.08 26.58 -4.56
C ALA A 8 -36.76 27.12 -5.15
N PRO A 9 -35.93 27.83 -4.38
CA PRO A 9 -34.62 28.23 -4.88
C PRO A 9 -33.89 26.94 -5.21
N ALA A 10 -33.64 26.71 -6.50
CA ALA A 10 -32.72 25.70 -6.91
C ALA A 10 -31.41 26.00 -6.16
N LEU A 11 -31.03 25.10 -5.28
CA LEU A 11 -29.74 25.11 -4.55
C LEU A 11 -28.62 24.77 -5.54
N ALA A 12 -28.47 25.62 -6.55
CA ALA A 12 -27.38 25.52 -7.52
C ALA A 12 -26.14 26.23 -6.94
N GLY A 13 -25.66 25.75 -5.81
CA GLY A 13 -24.27 26.00 -5.43
C GLY A 13 -23.40 24.99 -6.16
N CYS A 14 -22.49 25.45 -7.02
CA CYS A 14 -21.49 24.54 -7.60
C CYS A 14 -20.71 23.92 -6.45
N LEU A 15 -20.94 22.66 -6.16
CA LEU A 15 -20.18 21.89 -5.18
C LEU A 15 -18.87 21.46 -5.84
N ARG A 16 -17.76 21.69 -5.16
CA ARG A 16 -16.44 21.20 -5.54
C ARG A 16 -15.91 20.29 -4.45
N VAL A 17 -15.65 19.02 -4.80
CA VAL A 17 -15.02 18.05 -3.92
C VAL A 17 -13.84 17.45 -4.65
N HIS A 18 -12.64 17.75 -4.20
CA HIS A 18 -11.43 17.21 -4.76
C HIS A 18 -10.69 16.43 -3.68
N ALA A 19 -10.37 15.16 -3.95
CA ALA A 19 -9.55 14.34 -3.07
C ALA A 19 -8.34 13.86 -3.85
N SER A 20 -7.15 14.12 -3.33
CA SER A 20 -5.90 13.67 -3.88
C SER A 20 -5.13 12.84 -2.86
N LEU A 21 -4.72 11.65 -3.26
CA LEU A 21 -3.99 10.71 -2.41
C LEU A 21 -2.64 10.37 -3.06
N THR A 22 -1.62 10.22 -2.23
CA THR A 22 -0.31 9.72 -2.64
C THR A 22 0.08 8.55 -1.75
N VAL A 23 0.32 7.41 -2.36
CA VAL A 23 0.79 6.19 -1.69
C VAL A 23 2.31 6.17 -1.75
N SER A 24 2.94 6.09 -0.60
CA SER A 24 4.40 5.99 -0.50
C SER A 24 4.88 4.54 -0.66
N ALA A 25 6.19 4.39 -0.84
CA ALA A 25 6.89 3.11 -0.89
C ALA A 25 6.70 2.26 0.38
N ASN A 26 6.44 2.89 1.51
CA ASN A 26 6.30 2.25 2.83
C ASN A 26 4.84 1.95 3.20
N ASP A 27 3.91 1.90 2.23
CA ASP A 27 2.48 1.67 2.43
C ASP A 27 1.79 2.72 3.32
N LEU A 28 2.31 3.93 3.30
CA LEU A 28 1.69 5.08 3.95
C LEU A 28 1.02 5.96 2.91
N VAL A 29 -0.10 6.56 3.30
CA VAL A 29 -0.89 7.44 2.46
C VAL A 29 -0.85 8.85 3.02
N SER A 30 -0.61 9.81 2.14
CA SER A 30 -0.71 11.23 2.41
C SER A 30 -1.61 11.86 1.36
N GLY A 31 -2.19 13.00 1.66
CA GLY A 31 -3.05 13.65 0.69
C GLY A 31 -3.84 14.81 1.25
N GLU A 32 -4.81 15.20 0.46
CA GLU A 32 -5.66 16.37 0.72
C GLU A 32 -7.09 16.09 0.26
N ILE A 33 -8.05 16.57 1.00
CA ILE A 33 -9.47 16.52 0.65
C ILE A 33 -10.00 17.95 0.77
N LEU A 34 -10.50 18.50 -0.32
CA LEU A 34 -11.16 19.79 -0.40
C LEU A 34 -12.66 19.58 -0.59
N ALA A 35 -13.47 20.28 0.23
CA ALA A 35 -14.90 20.41 0.01
C ALA A 35 -15.29 21.88 0.07
N ALA A 36 -15.82 22.43 -1.01
CA ALA A 36 -16.16 23.82 -1.11
C ALA A 36 -17.41 24.06 -1.98
N VAL A 37 -18.09 25.15 -1.72
CA VAL A 37 -19.26 25.61 -2.48
C VAL A 37 -19.13 27.09 -2.83
N LYS A 38 -19.86 27.55 -3.82
CA LYS A 38 -20.03 28.99 -4.00
C LYS A 38 -20.89 29.55 -2.87
N PRO A 39 -20.43 30.58 -2.14
CA PRO A 39 -21.16 31.13 -1.02
C PRO A 39 -22.47 31.75 -1.47
N ARG A 40 -23.53 31.53 -0.71
CA ARG A 40 -24.83 32.15 -0.96
C ARG A 40 -24.91 33.60 -0.42
N ASN A 41 -24.08 33.89 0.57
CA ASN A 41 -23.95 35.19 1.19
C ASN A 41 -22.59 35.28 1.91
N ASP A 42 -22.23 36.47 2.38
CA ASP A 42 -20.93 36.74 3.02
C ASP A 42 -20.69 35.99 4.35
N LYS A 43 -21.73 35.35 4.89
CA LYS A 43 -21.65 34.55 6.14
C LYS A 43 -21.64 33.04 5.89
N ASP A 44 -21.75 32.62 4.64
CA ASP A 44 -21.77 31.22 4.27
C ASP A 44 -20.34 30.68 4.35
N ALA A 45 -20.08 29.80 5.31
CA ALA A 45 -18.76 29.16 5.48
C ALA A 45 -18.59 27.90 4.61
N GLY A 46 -19.63 27.45 3.91
CA GLY A 46 -19.63 26.25 3.11
C GLY A 46 -19.50 24.95 3.93
N PRO A 47 -19.18 23.82 3.29
CA PRO A 47 -18.97 22.53 3.96
C PRO A 47 -17.83 22.62 4.97
N GLN A 48 -18.04 22.06 6.16
CA GLN A 48 -17.04 22.05 7.22
C GLN A 48 -16.68 20.61 7.59
N PHE A 49 -15.41 20.32 7.67
CA PHE A 49 -14.91 19.07 8.20
C PHE A 49 -14.92 19.08 9.73
N ASP A 50 -15.16 17.89 10.31
CA ASP A 50 -15.14 17.73 11.76
C ASP A 50 -13.67 17.68 12.24
N GLU A 51 -13.30 18.54 13.19
CA GLU A 51 -11.97 18.56 13.78
C GLU A 51 -11.75 17.41 14.79
N ASN A 52 -12.84 16.78 15.27
CA ASN A 52 -12.81 15.69 16.25
C ASN A 52 -12.71 14.32 15.58
N VAL A 53 -11.73 14.15 14.73
CA VAL A 53 -11.47 12.83 14.10
C VAL A 53 -10.42 12.05 14.86
N PRO A 54 -10.49 10.71 14.84
CA PRO A 54 -9.36 9.89 15.27
C PRO A 54 -8.12 10.30 14.46
N PHE A 55 -6.95 10.37 15.11
CA PHE A 55 -5.68 10.76 14.46
C PHE A 55 -5.46 12.26 14.21
N THR A 56 -5.92 13.12 15.09
CA THR A 56 -5.68 14.59 15.03
C THR A 56 -4.21 14.98 14.84
N GLN A 57 -3.26 14.13 15.20
CA GLN A 57 -1.82 14.36 14.97
C GLN A 57 -1.39 14.13 13.50
N LYS A 58 -2.20 13.45 12.70
CA LYS A 58 -1.90 13.12 11.30
C LYS A 58 -2.77 13.91 10.32
N ILE A 59 -3.77 14.62 10.81
CA ILE A 59 -4.76 15.35 10.00
C ILE A 59 -4.78 16.80 10.48
N SER A 60 -4.77 17.73 9.54
CA SER A 60 -4.95 19.15 9.77
C SER A 60 -6.13 19.64 8.94
N VAL A 61 -7.10 20.27 9.57
CA VAL A 61 -8.25 20.89 8.90
C VAL A 61 -8.05 22.39 8.89
N SER A 62 -8.29 23.02 7.76
CA SER A 62 -8.23 24.46 7.58
C SER A 62 -9.44 24.99 6.79
N PRO A 63 -9.90 26.23 7.05
CA PRO A 63 -10.91 26.86 6.22
C PRO A 63 -10.37 27.14 4.82
N TYR A 64 -11.20 26.90 3.81
CA TYR A 64 -10.89 27.20 2.42
C TYR A 64 -11.70 28.42 1.95
N ASN A 65 -11.00 29.40 1.38
CA ASN A 65 -11.63 30.58 0.77
C ASN A 65 -10.77 31.04 -0.40
N ALA A 66 -11.02 30.50 -1.59
CA ALA A 66 -10.31 30.84 -2.80
C ALA A 66 -11.19 30.63 -4.04
N ASP A 67 -10.88 31.29 -5.13
CA ASP A 67 -11.56 31.17 -6.43
C ASP A 67 -13.07 31.40 -6.40
N GLY A 68 -13.56 32.17 -5.38
CA GLY A 68 -14.99 32.41 -5.19
C GLY A 68 -15.73 31.20 -4.59
N TYR A 69 -15.01 30.26 -3.98
CA TYR A 69 -15.54 29.13 -3.21
C TYR A 69 -15.15 29.26 -1.74
N VAL A 70 -16.03 28.77 -0.87
CA VAL A 70 -15.81 28.69 0.57
C VAL A 70 -16.08 27.27 1.05
N GLY A 71 -15.34 26.84 2.07
CA GLY A 71 -15.47 25.50 2.61
C GLY A 71 -14.32 25.14 3.54
N SER A 72 -13.92 23.88 3.50
CA SER A 72 -12.78 23.40 4.27
C SER A 72 -11.91 22.44 3.48
N GLU A 73 -10.65 22.38 3.90
CA GLU A 73 -9.60 21.55 3.38
C GLU A 73 -9.00 20.71 4.52
N ALA A 74 -8.85 19.43 4.29
CA ALA A 74 -8.19 18.52 5.22
C ALA A 74 -6.94 17.95 4.56
N SER A 75 -5.77 18.26 5.11
CA SER A 75 -4.50 17.65 4.73
C SER A 75 -4.18 16.52 5.70
N PHE A 76 -3.69 15.41 5.21
CA PHE A 76 -3.29 14.28 6.05
C PHE A 76 -1.96 13.68 5.59
N SER A 77 -1.24 13.08 6.53
CA SER A 77 0.06 12.49 6.26
C SER A 77 0.29 11.19 7.06
N ASN A 78 1.01 10.26 6.43
CA ASN A 78 1.44 9.02 7.07
C ASN A 78 0.30 8.16 7.64
N LEU A 79 -0.85 8.14 6.96
CA LEU A 79 -1.93 7.20 7.29
C LEU A 79 -1.59 5.81 6.77
N THR A 80 -1.87 4.80 7.56
CA THR A 80 -1.82 3.41 7.09
C THR A 80 -3.05 3.08 6.24
N PHE A 81 -2.99 2.03 5.44
CA PHE A 81 -4.15 1.57 4.66
C PHE A 81 -5.37 1.25 5.53
N ALA A 82 -5.14 0.76 6.76
CA ALA A 82 -6.22 0.47 7.71
C ALA A 82 -6.88 1.73 8.30
N GLU A 83 -6.16 2.85 8.33
CA GLU A 83 -6.69 4.13 8.83
C GLU A 83 -7.48 4.90 7.75
N LEU A 84 -7.24 4.59 6.47
CA LEU A 84 -7.84 5.32 5.34
C LEU A 84 -9.39 5.36 5.37
N PRO A 85 -10.12 4.25 5.66
CA PRO A 85 -11.57 4.30 5.71
C PRO A 85 -12.14 5.26 6.76
N GLN A 86 -11.35 5.63 7.75
CA GLN A 86 -11.78 6.56 8.79
C GLN A 86 -11.83 8.02 8.31
N LEU A 87 -11.19 8.35 7.17
CA LEU A 87 -11.35 9.65 6.52
C LEU A 87 -12.80 9.92 6.07
N ALA A 88 -13.59 8.88 5.83
CA ALA A 88 -15.01 9.04 5.54
C ALA A 88 -15.79 9.70 6.71
N ASN A 89 -15.25 9.64 7.94
CA ASN A 89 -15.86 10.28 9.11
C ASN A 89 -15.50 11.77 9.26
N LEU A 90 -14.64 12.33 8.38
CA LEU A 90 -14.30 13.76 8.38
C LEU A 90 -15.51 14.65 8.12
N SER A 91 -16.50 14.16 7.39
CA SER A 91 -17.74 14.89 7.14
C SER A 91 -18.94 14.05 7.54
N ARG A 92 -19.83 14.63 8.34
CA ARG A 92 -21.10 13.98 8.72
C ARG A 92 -22.01 13.77 7.53
N ASP A 93 -21.82 14.54 6.48
CA ASP A 93 -22.61 14.51 5.24
C ASP A 93 -21.97 13.64 4.15
N ALA A 94 -20.73 13.18 4.35
CA ALA A 94 -20.02 12.32 3.40
C ALA A 94 -20.39 10.83 3.55
N THR A 95 -21.67 10.54 3.73
CA THR A 95 -22.16 9.18 3.73
C THR A 95 -22.13 8.62 2.32
N GLY A 96 -21.31 7.58 2.07
CA GLY A 96 -21.33 6.86 0.80
C GLY A 96 -20.00 6.66 0.12
N ALA A 97 -18.88 7.06 0.72
CA ALA A 97 -17.56 6.75 0.19
C ALA A 97 -16.94 5.57 0.97
N ASP A 98 -16.68 4.49 0.29
CA ASP A 98 -15.93 3.33 0.80
C ASP A 98 -14.69 3.15 -0.09
N ILE A 99 -13.53 3.38 0.46
CA ILE A 99 -12.26 3.31 -0.25
C ILE A 99 -11.31 2.43 0.56
N THR A 100 -10.81 1.39 -0.07
CA THR A 100 -9.86 0.46 0.51
C THR A 100 -8.59 0.39 -0.32
N LEU A 101 -7.46 0.38 0.37
CA LEU A 101 -6.14 0.11 -0.18
C LEU A 101 -5.59 -1.15 0.46
N ARG A 102 -4.98 -2.00 -0.33
CA ARG A 102 -4.31 -3.19 0.18
C ARG A 102 -3.06 -3.52 -0.63
N ARG A 103 -2.09 -4.14 0.01
CA ARG A 103 -0.93 -4.72 -0.66
C ARG A 103 -1.11 -6.22 -0.81
N ALA A 104 -0.79 -6.73 -2.00
CA ALA A 104 -0.75 -8.15 -2.31
C ALA A 104 0.58 -8.44 -3.03
N GLY A 105 1.60 -8.83 -2.26
CA GLY A 105 2.95 -9.00 -2.78
C GLY A 105 3.54 -7.68 -3.32
N ASN A 106 3.83 -7.65 -4.62
CA ASN A 106 4.32 -6.45 -5.31
C ASN A 106 3.22 -5.58 -5.93
N LEU A 107 1.96 -5.86 -5.63
CA LEU A 107 0.83 -5.09 -6.11
C LEU A 107 0.24 -4.25 -4.97
N VAL A 108 -0.03 -2.98 -5.27
CA VAL A 108 -0.91 -2.10 -4.49
C VAL A 108 -2.24 -2.03 -5.22
N ILE A 109 -3.31 -2.34 -4.53
CA ILE A 109 -4.65 -2.47 -5.10
C ILE A 109 -5.56 -1.47 -4.40
N LEU A 110 -6.21 -0.62 -5.20
CA LEU A 110 -7.30 0.27 -4.80
C LEU A 110 -8.63 -0.34 -5.23
N GLU A 111 -9.56 -0.39 -4.31
CA GLU A 111 -10.97 -0.67 -4.57
C GLU A 111 -11.79 0.42 -3.87
N GLY A 112 -12.72 1.02 -4.58
CA GLY A 112 -13.54 2.10 -4.04
C GLY A 112 -14.95 2.09 -4.61
N ARG A 113 -15.89 2.57 -3.80
CA ARG A 113 -17.26 2.83 -4.19
C ARG A 113 -17.67 4.17 -3.60
N VAL A 114 -18.17 5.06 -4.44
CA VAL A 114 -18.68 6.35 -4.02
C VAL A 114 -20.13 6.48 -4.49
N ASP A 115 -21.01 6.76 -3.54
CA ASP A 115 -22.44 6.95 -3.78
C ASP A 115 -22.78 8.45 -3.70
N LEU A 116 -23.00 9.07 -4.85
CA LEU A 116 -23.40 10.46 -4.99
C LEU A 116 -24.88 10.63 -5.33
N THR A 117 -25.73 9.61 -5.11
CA THR A 117 -27.15 9.65 -5.45
C THR A 117 -27.91 10.76 -4.73
N THR A 118 -27.43 11.17 -3.56
CA THR A 118 -27.98 12.28 -2.78
C THR A 118 -27.50 13.66 -3.26
N VAL A 119 -26.45 13.72 -4.07
CA VAL A 119 -25.91 14.96 -4.63
C VAL A 119 -26.74 15.37 -5.84
N THR A 120 -27.65 16.30 -5.63
CA THR A 120 -28.60 16.76 -6.66
C THR A 120 -28.10 17.92 -7.52
N ALA A 121 -26.93 18.51 -7.17
CA ALA A 121 -26.33 19.62 -7.93
C ALA A 121 -25.73 19.09 -9.23
N PRO A 122 -26.29 19.40 -10.42
CA PRO A 122 -25.81 18.86 -11.69
C PRO A 122 -24.41 19.36 -12.07
N ASP A 123 -24.04 20.53 -11.56
CA ASP A 123 -22.76 21.21 -11.82
C ASP A 123 -21.71 20.89 -10.72
N ALA A 124 -21.95 19.88 -9.89
CA ALA A 124 -20.96 19.49 -8.90
C ALA A 124 -19.72 18.89 -9.58
N ASP A 125 -18.56 19.43 -9.23
CA ASP A 125 -17.25 18.95 -9.66
C ASP A 125 -16.66 18.05 -8.57
N VAL A 126 -16.79 16.74 -8.72
CA VAL A 126 -16.29 15.76 -7.77
C VAL A 126 -15.20 14.94 -8.44
N GLN A 127 -13.99 15.07 -7.92
CA GLN A 127 -12.80 14.42 -8.47
C GLN A 127 -12.04 13.65 -7.39
N PHE A 128 -11.59 12.47 -7.75
CA PHE A 128 -10.71 11.66 -6.94
C PHE A 128 -9.46 11.31 -7.75
N SER A 129 -8.28 11.54 -7.19
CA SER A 129 -7.02 11.18 -7.80
C SER A 129 -6.14 10.40 -6.83
N ILE A 130 -5.35 9.48 -7.36
CA ILE A 130 -4.38 8.73 -6.58
C ILE A 130 -3.08 8.55 -7.35
N THR A 131 -1.98 8.84 -6.67
CA THR A 131 -0.62 8.58 -7.14
C THR A 131 -0.05 7.36 -6.41
N PHE A 132 0.37 6.37 -7.17
CA PHE A 132 0.95 5.13 -6.65
C PHE A 132 2.49 5.19 -6.62
N PRO A 133 3.16 4.37 -5.78
CA PRO A 133 4.62 4.31 -5.75
C PRO A 133 5.23 3.62 -6.98
N GLY A 134 4.42 3.00 -7.83
CA GLY A 134 4.85 2.30 -9.03
C GLY A 134 3.89 2.44 -10.19
N GLU A 135 4.23 1.82 -11.31
CA GLU A 135 3.45 1.91 -12.55
C GLU A 135 2.08 1.23 -12.42
N ILE A 136 1.06 1.88 -12.98
CA ILE A 136 -0.31 1.38 -13.02
C ILE A 136 -0.42 0.26 -14.06
N THR A 137 -0.85 -0.92 -13.61
CA THR A 137 -1.04 -2.09 -14.46
C THR A 137 -2.47 -2.22 -14.97
N SER A 138 -3.45 -1.82 -14.16
CA SER A 138 -4.87 -1.87 -14.50
C SER A 138 -5.63 -0.77 -13.77
N THR A 139 -6.62 -0.17 -14.41
CA THR A 139 -7.53 0.79 -13.80
C THR A 139 -8.78 0.96 -14.66
N ASN A 140 -9.89 1.37 -14.04
CA ASN A 140 -11.11 1.84 -14.72
C ASN A 140 -11.23 3.38 -14.72
N GLY A 141 -10.24 4.09 -14.18
CA GLY A 141 -10.16 5.56 -14.24
C GLY A 141 -9.29 6.06 -15.38
N ASP A 142 -9.22 7.38 -15.50
CA ASP A 142 -8.40 8.07 -16.49
C ASP A 142 -6.94 8.12 -15.99
N ARG A 143 -6.01 7.60 -16.78
CA ARG A 143 -4.57 7.72 -16.47
C ARG A 143 -4.10 9.14 -16.77
N VAL A 144 -3.63 9.83 -15.76
CA VAL A 144 -3.02 11.16 -15.92
C VAL A 144 -1.56 11.03 -16.31
N ASP A 145 -0.87 10.05 -15.69
CA ASP A 145 0.52 9.69 -16.01
C ASP A 145 0.77 8.19 -15.72
N ALA A 146 2.03 7.76 -15.68
CA ALA A 146 2.41 6.36 -15.50
C ALA A 146 1.97 5.78 -14.15
N ASN A 147 1.84 6.61 -13.12
CA ASN A 147 1.55 6.21 -11.74
C ASN A 147 0.39 6.96 -11.09
N THR A 148 -0.31 7.84 -11.83
CA THR A 148 -1.44 8.63 -11.33
C THR A 148 -2.72 8.31 -12.11
N VAL A 149 -3.79 8.03 -11.38
CA VAL A 149 -5.15 7.83 -11.93
C VAL A 149 -6.09 8.86 -11.34
N GLN A 150 -7.03 9.31 -12.17
CA GLN A 150 -8.09 10.23 -11.78
C GLN A 150 -9.46 9.67 -12.16
N TRP A 151 -10.44 9.92 -11.32
CA TRP A 151 -11.86 9.68 -11.60
C TRP A 151 -12.63 10.98 -11.45
N LYS A 152 -13.46 11.29 -12.46
CA LYS A 152 -14.49 12.32 -12.38
C LYS A 152 -15.79 11.64 -12.01
N LEU A 153 -16.27 11.91 -10.80
CA LEU A 153 -17.45 11.25 -10.25
C LEU A 153 -18.70 12.02 -10.64
N LYS A 154 -19.71 11.31 -11.14
CA LYS A 154 -20.94 11.95 -11.59
C LYS A 154 -21.91 12.14 -10.44
N PRO A 155 -22.45 13.36 -10.21
CA PRO A 155 -23.55 13.60 -9.27
C PRO A 155 -24.77 12.73 -9.63
N GLY A 156 -25.52 12.32 -8.61
CA GLY A 156 -26.72 11.50 -8.78
C GLY A 156 -26.46 10.03 -9.11
N ALA A 157 -25.21 9.57 -9.10
CA ALA A 157 -24.84 8.21 -9.47
C ALA A 157 -23.93 7.53 -8.44
N VAL A 158 -23.88 6.21 -8.50
CA VAL A 158 -22.90 5.39 -7.80
C VAL A 158 -21.74 5.09 -8.76
N THR A 159 -20.53 5.36 -8.33
CA THR A 159 -19.32 5.08 -9.10
C THR A 159 -18.44 4.08 -8.37
N THR A 160 -17.97 3.05 -9.06
CA THR A 160 -16.95 2.14 -8.57
C THR A 160 -15.59 2.52 -9.16
N MET A 161 -14.56 2.47 -8.33
CA MET A 161 -13.20 2.79 -8.69
C MET A 161 -12.32 1.57 -8.45
N SER A 162 -11.43 1.29 -9.39
CA SER A 162 -10.44 0.23 -9.24
C SER A 162 -9.13 0.62 -9.91
N ALA A 163 -8.03 0.38 -9.24
CA ALA A 163 -6.70 0.53 -9.79
C ALA A 163 -5.73 -0.47 -9.18
N GLN A 164 -4.77 -0.90 -9.97
CA GLN A 164 -3.69 -1.76 -9.55
C GLN A 164 -2.37 -1.16 -10.02
N SER A 165 -1.42 -1.05 -9.12
CA SER A 165 -0.06 -0.60 -9.41
C SER A 165 0.94 -1.67 -9.00
N ARG A 166 1.94 -1.87 -9.84
CA ARG A 166 3.04 -2.78 -9.53
C ARG A 166 4.20 -1.98 -8.96
N TYR A 167 4.53 -2.29 -7.73
CA TYR A 167 5.65 -1.69 -7.03
C TYR A 167 6.47 -2.77 -6.32
N THR A 168 7.73 -2.89 -6.70
CA THR A 168 8.69 -3.75 -6.01
C THR A 168 9.47 -2.86 -5.06
N ASP A 169 9.29 -3.06 -3.77
CA ASP A 169 10.01 -2.32 -2.74
C ASP A 169 11.52 -2.58 -2.91
N PRO A 170 12.32 -1.53 -3.19
CA PRO A 170 13.77 -1.69 -3.32
C PRO A 170 14.45 -2.09 -2.00
N SER A 171 13.78 -1.91 -0.85
CA SER A 171 14.28 -2.36 0.45
C SER A 171 14.08 -3.86 0.66
N THR A 172 13.20 -4.50 -0.10
CA THR A 172 13.09 -5.96 -0.13
C THR A 172 14.31 -6.51 -0.84
N ARG A 173 15.42 -6.65 -0.10
CA ARG A 173 16.61 -7.35 -0.57
C ARG A 173 16.17 -8.70 -1.10
N SER A 174 16.31 -8.91 -2.40
CA SER A 174 15.87 -10.15 -3.03
C SER A 174 16.56 -11.28 -2.28
N PHE A 175 15.77 -12.23 -1.77
CA PHE A 175 16.30 -13.46 -1.16
C PHE A 175 17.33 -14.14 -2.08
N GLY A 176 17.25 -13.88 -3.39
CA GLY A 176 18.22 -14.32 -4.39
C GLY A 176 19.63 -13.83 -4.13
N ALA A 177 19.86 -12.58 -3.77
CA ALA A 177 21.20 -12.08 -3.45
C ALA A 177 21.75 -12.71 -2.16
N ALA A 178 20.90 -12.84 -1.13
CA ALA A 178 21.29 -13.54 0.10
C ALA A 178 21.57 -15.04 -0.14
N ALA A 179 20.77 -15.72 -0.98
CA ALA A 179 20.99 -17.11 -1.34
C ALA A 179 22.29 -17.31 -2.14
N ILE A 180 22.66 -16.40 -3.04
CA ILE A 180 23.93 -16.44 -3.77
C ILE A 180 25.11 -16.29 -2.80
N TRP A 181 25.06 -15.35 -1.87
CA TRP A 181 26.13 -15.19 -0.89
C TRP A 181 26.28 -16.37 0.05
N LEU A 182 25.17 -16.96 0.50
CA LEU A 182 25.17 -18.19 1.30
C LEU A 182 25.69 -19.37 0.49
N GLY A 183 25.32 -19.50 -0.77
CA GLY A 183 25.81 -20.54 -1.67
C GLY A 183 27.33 -20.44 -1.89
N LEU A 184 27.85 -19.22 -2.14
CA LEU A 184 29.30 -19.00 -2.27
C LEU A 184 30.06 -19.32 -0.99
N ALA A 185 29.53 -18.90 0.17
CA ALA A 185 30.13 -19.24 1.46
C ALA A 185 30.16 -20.74 1.72
N ALA A 186 29.09 -21.47 1.42
CA ALA A 186 29.03 -22.93 1.54
C ALA A 186 30.02 -23.62 0.60
N CYS A 187 30.16 -23.15 -0.64
CA CYS A 187 31.13 -23.69 -1.61
C CYS A 187 32.58 -23.44 -1.15
N LEU A 188 32.89 -22.28 -0.59
CA LEU A 188 34.22 -21.99 -0.05
C LEU A 188 34.55 -22.88 1.14
N VAL A 189 33.63 -23.11 2.06
CA VAL A 189 33.82 -24.02 3.20
C VAL A 189 34.00 -25.46 2.73
N ALA A 190 33.17 -25.93 1.81
CA ALA A 190 33.29 -27.26 1.25
C ALA A 190 34.62 -27.47 0.48
N GLY A 191 35.05 -26.46 -0.28
CA GLY A 191 36.33 -26.45 -0.98
C GLY A 191 37.53 -26.47 -0.01
N MET A 192 37.47 -25.73 1.08
CA MET A 192 38.50 -25.73 2.12
C MET A 192 38.61 -27.08 2.83
N ILE A 193 37.45 -27.68 3.20
CA ILE A 193 37.41 -29.02 3.81
C ILE A 193 37.97 -30.07 2.83
N GLY A 194 37.58 -30.03 1.55
CA GLY A 194 38.08 -30.93 0.51
C GLY A 194 39.59 -30.81 0.30
N ALA A 195 40.12 -29.57 0.27
CA ALA A 195 41.56 -29.30 0.15
C ALA A 195 42.36 -29.83 1.38
N LEU A 196 41.82 -29.64 2.58
CA LEU A 196 42.43 -30.15 3.82
C LEU A 196 42.40 -31.70 3.84
N ALA A 197 41.28 -32.31 3.48
CA ALA A 197 41.16 -33.76 3.39
C ALA A 197 42.10 -34.38 2.33
N TRP A 198 42.28 -33.71 1.20
CA TRP A 198 43.22 -34.17 0.17
C TRP A 198 44.69 -34.07 0.64
N ARG A 199 45.02 -32.95 1.33
CA ARG A 199 46.35 -32.75 1.91
C ARG A 199 46.69 -33.78 3.02
N ASP A 200 45.71 -34.21 3.78
CA ASP A 200 45.90 -35.18 4.87
C ASP A 200 45.93 -36.64 4.33
N ARG A 201 45.34 -36.89 3.15
CA ARG A 201 45.36 -38.23 2.49
C ARG A 201 46.80 -38.66 2.12
N ASP A 202 47.67 -37.70 1.80
CA ASP A 202 49.05 -38.00 1.50
C ASP A 202 49.93 -38.29 2.74
N ARG A 203 49.40 -38.07 3.94
CA ARG A 203 50.12 -38.26 5.21
C ARG A 203 49.72 -39.52 5.96
N SER A 204 48.61 -40.16 5.59
CA SER A 204 48.06 -41.34 6.26
C SER A 204 48.16 -42.56 5.37
N SER A 205 49.38 -43.06 5.14
CA SER A 205 49.52 -44.50 4.78
C SER A 205 49.32 -45.32 6.05
N PRO A 206 48.29 -46.15 6.17
CA PRO A 206 48.18 -47.06 7.29
C PRO A 206 49.28 -48.12 7.14
N ARG A 207 50.29 -48.06 8.01
CA ARG A 207 51.17 -49.18 8.26
C ARG A 207 50.29 -50.24 8.93
N PHE A 208 49.81 -51.20 8.14
CA PHE A 208 49.37 -52.48 8.72
C PHE A 208 50.62 -53.16 9.28
N ALA A 209 50.82 -53.05 10.60
CA ALA A 209 51.74 -53.89 11.34
C ALA A 209 51.24 -55.31 11.20
N GLY A 210 52.14 -56.17 10.72
CA GLY A 210 51.89 -57.57 10.37
C GLY A 210 51.22 -58.34 11.50
N ALA A 211 50.25 -59.10 11.12
CA ALA A 211 49.73 -60.18 11.94
C ALA A 211 50.87 -61.20 12.13
N GLU A 212 51.39 -61.24 13.33
CA GLU A 212 52.25 -62.25 13.85
C GLU A 212 51.39 -63.48 14.06
N SER A 213 51.66 -64.53 13.28
CA SER A 213 51.10 -65.89 13.45
C SER A 213 51.65 -66.44 14.74
N PRO A 214 50.88 -67.05 15.62
CA PRO A 214 51.39 -67.90 16.65
C PRO A 214 51.69 -69.22 16.03
N ASP A 215 52.98 -69.54 15.98
CA ASP A 215 53.51 -70.87 15.61
C ASP A 215 52.98 -71.96 16.57
N GLU A 216 52.76 -73.12 15.89
CA GLU A 216 52.66 -74.45 16.49
C GLU A 216 53.72 -74.68 17.54
N GLU A 217 53.30 -75.07 18.69
CA GLU A 217 54.16 -75.88 19.56
C GLU A 217 53.47 -77.23 19.83
N GLN A 218 54.05 -78.16 19.13
CA GLN A 218 53.92 -79.57 19.33
C GLN A 218 54.20 -80.00 20.78
N GLU A 219 53.56 -80.96 21.12
CA GLU A 219 54.09 -82.31 21.34
C GLU A 219 54.03 -82.86 22.72
N LYS A 220 53.54 -84.05 22.70
CA LYS A 220 53.99 -85.24 23.43
C LYS A 220 53.57 -85.42 24.86
N GLY A 221 52.92 -86.53 24.99
CA GLY A 221 52.97 -87.30 26.22
C GLY A 221 51.81 -88.27 26.46
N ALA A 222 51.82 -89.40 25.82
CA ALA A 222 51.21 -90.63 26.35
C ALA A 222 52.09 -91.11 27.53
N PRO A 223 51.79 -92.18 28.28
CA PRO A 223 50.66 -93.10 28.22
C PRO A 223 50.15 -93.49 29.64
N ARG A 224 49.05 -94.11 29.73
CA ARG A 224 48.61 -95.37 30.27
C ARG A 224 47.10 -95.38 30.55
#